data_8316a69e1d66c9a9f7b3991adef78021
#
_entry.id   8316a69e1d66c9a9f7b3991adef78021
#
_cell.length_a   1.000
_cell.length_b   1.000
_cell.length_c   1.000
_cell.angle_alpha   90.00
_cell.angle_beta   90.00
_cell.angle_gamma   90.00
#
_symmetry.space_group_name_H-M   'P 1'
#
loop_
_entity.id
_entity.type
_entity.pdbx_description
1 polymer ?
#
loop_
_entity_poly.entity_id
_entity_poly.type
_entity_poly.pdbx_seq_one_letter_code
_entity_poly.pdbx_strand_id
1 'polypeptide(L)'
;MGGNEVRLLAGGDELFPAMLAAIAAARHEVWLATYIFHNDDAARGIAEALAAAAARGVRVRVVVDGFGSRATLPDLQRWWQDQQVALAVFRPLDRWYSWLQPGQFRRLHHKLCVVDGDIAFVGGINIIDDRLDLRHGLDKVPRLDFAVELRGPVVLPIEQTTRAMWTRAAFGHDWREEVKALARSAQPVLRARSLLQRLRITPPRRELLPGVLDERPVRAAFVVRDNLRQRSAIERSYIEAFQRAKRRIDLVSPYFYPGRLFRRTLRQATRRGVKVRLLLQGKLDYRIAGLAASVMYDELLSQGVRIYEYTPAFLHAKVAVVDDDWATVGSSNIDPLSLLLNLEANAIVKDAGFARELSAHFEQAVAASREVTAAPVPRGWWAALRRGFVAWGALVYLRMAGITRPY
;
A
#
# COMPACT_ATOMS: atom_id res chain seq x y z
N MET A 1 -16.94 3.67 9.64
CA MET A 1 -17.61 2.70 10.50
C MET A 1 -17.12 2.92 11.92
N GLY A 2 -17.98 2.94 12.94
CA GLY A 2 -17.60 2.94 14.36
C GLY A 2 -17.45 1.51 14.89
N GLY A 3 -17.05 1.37 16.17
CA GLY A 3 -16.93 0.05 16.81
C GLY A 3 -15.68 -0.74 16.37
N ASN A 4 -14.60 -0.04 16.04
CA ASN A 4 -13.34 -0.69 15.67
C ASN A 4 -12.29 -0.47 16.77
N GLU A 5 -11.36 -1.41 16.87
CA GLU A 5 -10.10 -1.25 17.56
C GLU A 5 -9.00 -1.06 16.51
N VAL A 6 -8.10 -0.13 16.76
CA VAL A 6 -7.00 0.20 15.84
C VAL A 6 -5.73 0.38 16.66
N ARG A 7 -4.68 -0.35 16.29
CA ARG A 7 -3.35 -0.25 16.88
C ARG A 7 -2.34 0.12 15.80
N LEU A 8 -1.53 1.13 16.04
CA LEU A 8 -0.39 1.47 15.18
C LEU A 8 0.72 0.44 15.36
N LEU A 9 1.40 0.10 14.29
CA LEU A 9 2.56 -0.79 14.27
C LEU A 9 3.68 -0.09 13.52
N ALA A 10 4.74 0.26 14.24
CA ALA A 10 5.90 0.97 13.71
C ALA A 10 6.98 -0.03 13.28
N GLY A 11 7.14 -0.19 11.97
CA GLY A 11 8.13 -1.10 11.39
C GLY A 11 7.76 -2.59 11.46
N GLY A 12 8.63 -3.41 10.88
CA GLY A 12 8.53 -4.86 10.88
C GLY A 12 8.72 -5.46 12.28
N ASP A 13 9.52 -4.78 13.13
CA ASP A 13 9.78 -5.22 14.50
C ASP A 13 8.49 -5.29 15.37
N GLU A 14 7.45 -4.51 15.03
CA GLU A 14 6.12 -4.60 15.67
C GLU A 14 5.11 -5.40 14.84
N LEU A 15 5.15 -5.24 13.49
CA LEU A 15 4.20 -5.90 12.61
C LEU A 15 4.37 -7.42 12.59
N PHE A 16 5.59 -7.93 12.42
CA PHE A 16 5.81 -9.37 12.25
C PHE A 16 5.46 -10.17 13.50
N PRO A 17 5.85 -9.79 14.74
CA PRO A 17 5.38 -10.47 15.94
C PRO A 17 3.86 -10.48 16.09
N ALA A 18 3.19 -9.35 15.77
CA ALA A 18 1.73 -9.27 15.82
C ALA A 18 1.06 -10.20 14.78
N MET A 19 1.59 -10.24 13.55
CA MET A 19 1.12 -11.16 12.52
C MET A 19 1.35 -12.63 12.91
N LEU A 20 2.55 -12.96 13.41
CA LEU A 20 2.88 -14.32 13.87
C LEU A 20 1.94 -14.79 14.98
N ALA A 21 1.66 -13.95 15.97
CA ALA A 21 0.71 -14.25 17.04
C ALA A 21 -0.72 -14.49 16.49
N ALA A 22 -1.18 -13.64 15.57
CA ALA A 22 -2.49 -13.78 14.96
C ALA A 22 -2.59 -15.07 14.11
N ILE A 23 -1.58 -15.38 13.29
CA ILE A 23 -1.51 -16.60 12.47
C ILE A 23 -1.45 -17.86 13.35
N ALA A 24 -0.69 -17.82 14.43
CA ALA A 24 -0.63 -18.92 15.38
C ALA A 24 -1.97 -19.20 16.05
N ALA A 25 -2.76 -18.16 16.33
CA ALA A 25 -4.09 -18.27 16.92
C ALA A 25 -5.20 -18.59 15.90
N ALA A 26 -4.91 -18.60 14.61
CA ALA A 26 -5.88 -18.82 13.54
C ALA A 26 -6.58 -20.18 13.66
N ARG A 27 -7.91 -20.20 13.46
CA ARG A 27 -8.77 -21.39 13.56
C ARG A 27 -9.42 -21.78 12.23
N HIS A 28 -9.68 -20.81 11.36
CA HIS A 28 -10.49 -21.03 10.14
C HIS A 28 -9.74 -20.68 8.87
N GLU A 29 -9.19 -19.47 8.78
CA GLU A 29 -8.57 -19.02 7.56
C GLU A 29 -7.59 -17.87 7.75
N VAL A 30 -6.57 -17.84 6.89
CA VAL A 30 -5.62 -16.74 6.77
C VAL A 30 -5.54 -16.32 5.30
N TRP A 31 -5.68 -15.01 5.07
CA TRP A 31 -5.54 -14.38 3.76
C TRP A 31 -4.39 -13.38 3.81
N LEU A 32 -3.40 -13.54 2.95
CA LEU A 32 -2.25 -12.64 2.84
C LEU A 32 -2.12 -12.14 1.41
N ALA A 33 -2.02 -10.83 1.23
CA ALA A 33 -1.71 -10.17 -0.03
C ALA A 33 -0.52 -9.23 0.16
N THR A 34 0.55 -9.41 -0.60
CA THR A 34 1.74 -8.54 -0.50
C THR A 34 2.38 -8.31 -1.87
N TYR A 35 3.06 -7.17 -2.01
CA TYR A 35 3.84 -6.86 -3.19
C TYR A 35 5.16 -7.63 -3.21
N ILE A 36 5.92 -7.58 -2.11
CA ILE A 36 7.15 -8.34 -1.93
C ILE A 36 6.96 -9.33 -0.79
N PHE A 37 7.23 -10.60 -1.08
CA PHE A 37 7.50 -11.64 -0.10
C PHE A 37 8.92 -12.11 -0.36
N HIS A 38 9.84 -11.74 0.53
CA HIS A 38 11.26 -12.02 0.38
C HIS A 38 11.61 -13.43 0.90
N ASN A 39 12.89 -13.78 0.88
CA ASN A 39 13.40 -15.06 1.38
C ASN A 39 14.38 -14.90 2.55
N ASP A 40 14.37 -13.73 3.22
CA ASP A 40 15.12 -13.47 4.44
C ASP A 40 14.48 -14.15 5.67
N ASP A 41 15.13 -14.04 6.83
CA ASP A 41 14.69 -14.71 8.05
C ASP A 41 13.34 -14.21 8.56
N ALA A 42 13.03 -12.90 8.41
CA ALA A 42 11.73 -12.35 8.78
C ALA A 42 10.61 -12.93 7.91
N ALA A 43 10.84 -12.99 6.61
CA ALA A 43 9.91 -13.59 5.65
C ALA A 43 9.77 -15.10 5.85
N ARG A 44 10.85 -15.80 6.16
CA ARG A 44 10.84 -17.23 6.48
C ARG A 44 9.99 -17.54 7.70
N GLY A 45 10.12 -16.76 8.79
CA GLY A 45 9.28 -16.91 9.98
C GLY A 45 7.78 -16.80 9.69
N ILE A 46 7.38 -15.84 8.83
CA ILE A 46 5.99 -15.72 8.38
C ILE A 46 5.59 -16.94 7.52
N ALA A 47 6.46 -17.40 6.62
CA ALA A 47 6.17 -18.56 5.75
C ALA A 47 5.96 -19.85 6.58
N GLU A 48 6.79 -20.07 7.58
CA GLU A 48 6.70 -21.21 8.51
C GLU A 48 5.41 -21.14 9.35
N ALA A 49 5.04 -19.97 9.86
CA ALA A 49 3.80 -19.79 10.61
C ALA A 49 2.57 -20.08 9.75
N LEU A 50 2.56 -19.66 8.48
CA LEU A 50 1.50 -19.97 7.51
C LEU A 50 1.40 -21.47 7.22
N ALA A 51 2.54 -22.15 7.05
CA ALA A 51 2.61 -23.59 6.87
C ALA A 51 2.10 -24.36 8.12
N ALA A 52 2.53 -23.92 9.30
CA ALA A 52 2.05 -24.49 10.57
C ALA A 52 0.53 -24.28 10.77
N ALA A 53 -0.01 -23.13 10.39
CA ALA A 53 -1.45 -22.91 10.39
C ALA A 53 -2.18 -23.85 9.41
N ALA A 54 -1.66 -24.02 8.19
CA ALA A 54 -2.20 -24.96 7.21
C ALA A 54 -2.18 -26.41 7.71
N ALA A 55 -1.10 -26.83 8.35
CA ALA A 55 -0.99 -28.17 8.97
C ALA A 55 -2.02 -28.41 10.08
N ARG A 56 -2.51 -27.36 10.76
CA ARG A 56 -3.63 -27.44 11.72
C ARG A 56 -5.02 -27.48 11.05
N GLY A 57 -5.10 -27.46 9.71
CA GLY A 57 -6.34 -27.44 8.96
C GLY A 57 -6.90 -26.04 8.68
N VAL A 58 -6.17 -24.97 9.00
CA VAL A 58 -6.53 -23.59 8.66
C VAL A 58 -6.40 -23.39 7.14
N ARG A 59 -7.38 -22.75 6.51
CA ARG A 59 -7.32 -22.42 5.07
C ARG A 59 -6.39 -21.24 4.82
N VAL A 60 -5.17 -21.50 4.38
CA VAL A 60 -4.16 -20.47 4.13
C VAL A 60 -4.10 -20.13 2.64
N ARG A 61 -4.27 -18.84 2.32
CA ARG A 61 -4.22 -18.31 0.96
C ARG A 61 -3.32 -17.10 0.88
N VAL A 62 -2.31 -17.19 0.05
CA VAL A 62 -1.31 -16.15 -0.15
C VAL A 62 -1.36 -15.67 -1.60
N VAL A 63 -1.37 -14.37 -1.82
CA VAL A 63 -1.17 -13.77 -3.14
C VAL A 63 0.00 -12.81 -3.10
N VAL A 64 0.94 -13.01 -4.02
CA VAL A 64 2.11 -12.15 -4.20
C VAL A 64 2.10 -11.49 -5.57
N ASP A 65 2.74 -10.33 -5.72
CA ASP A 65 2.90 -9.70 -7.02
C ASP A 65 4.00 -10.40 -7.83
N GLY A 66 3.73 -10.69 -9.11
CA GLY A 66 4.66 -11.40 -9.99
C GLY A 66 5.88 -10.59 -10.41
N PHE A 67 5.93 -9.28 -10.15
CA PHE A 67 7.12 -8.45 -10.33
C PHE A 67 7.87 -8.26 -9.01
N GLY A 68 7.14 -7.84 -7.96
CA GLY A 68 7.75 -7.54 -6.66
C GLY A 68 8.39 -8.75 -6.00
N SER A 69 7.78 -9.94 -6.11
CA SER A 69 8.30 -11.20 -5.54
C SER A 69 9.00 -12.09 -6.56
N ARG A 70 9.30 -11.58 -7.78
CA ARG A 70 9.84 -12.41 -8.88
C ARG A 70 11.09 -13.18 -8.50
N ALA A 71 12.02 -12.52 -7.84
CA ALA A 71 13.32 -13.10 -7.50
C ALA A 71 13.21 -14.25 -6.48
N THR A 72 12.22 -14.17 -5.57
CA THR A 72 12.03 -15.08 -4.43
C THR A 72 10.91 -16.10 -4.65
N LEU A 73 10.17 -15.97 -5.76
CA LEU A 73 9.05 -16.87 -6.07
C LEU A 73 9.44 -18.37 -6.07
N PRO A 74 10.60 -18.79 -6.62
CA PRO A 74 11.03 -20.19 -6.54
C PRO A 74 11.22 -20.69 -5.09
N ASP A 75 11.69 -19.82 -4.18
CA ASP A 75 11.85 -20.18 -2.78
C ASP A 75 10.51 -20.35 -2.09
N LEU A 76 9.55 -19.44 -2.31
CA LEU A 76 8.19 -19.57 -1.80
C LEU A 76 7.49 -20.84 -2.29
N GLN A 77 7.65 -21.18 -3.56
CA GLN A 77 7.10 -22.40 -4.14
C GLN A 77 7.72 -23.64 -3.48
N ARG A 78 9.03 -23.64 -3.23
CA ARG A 78 9.74 -24.73 -2.56
C ARG A 78 9.33 -24.87 -1.10
N TRP A 79 9.19 -23.77 -0.36
CA TRP A 79 8.79 -23.78 1.05
C TRP A 79 7.40 -24.38 1.26
N TRP A 80 6.50 -24.21 0.27
CA TRP A 80 5.11 -24.66 0.39
C TRP A 80 4.74 -25.81 -0.55
N GLN A 81 5.73 -26.42 -1.24
CA GLN A 81 5.49 -27.47 -2.23
C GLN A 81 4.61 -28.61 -1.70
N ASP A 82 4.90 -29.08 -0.47
CA ASP A 82 4.20 -30.17 0.20
C ASP A 82 3.26 -29.69 1.33
N GLN A 83 2.99 -28.40 1.34
CA GLN A 83 2.15 -27.76 2.35
C GLN A 83 0.80 -27.35 1.77
N GLN A 84 -0.22 -27.32 2.62
CA GLN A 84 -1.56 -26.90 2.20
C GLN A 84 -1.72 -25.35 2.14
N VAL A 85 -0.67 -24.64 1.72
CA VAL A 85 -0.68 -23.19 1.50
C VAL A 85 -0.99 -22.91 0.04
N ALA A 86 -2.11 -22.26 -0.24
CA ALA A 86 -2.51 -21.94 -1.60
C ALA A 86 -1.87 -20.63 -2.06
N LEU A 87 -0.74 -20.72 -2.78
CA LEU A 87 -0.03 -19.57 -3.34
C LEU A 87 -0.62 -19.20 -4.71
N ALA A 88 -0.97 -17.94 -4.89
CA ALA A 88 -1.34 -17.34 -6.17
C ALA A 88 -0.37 -16.21 -6.54
N VAL A 89 -0.04 -16.08 -7.83
CA VAL A 89 0.86 -15.03 -8.33
C VAL A 89 0.05 -14.06 -9.18
N PHE A 90 0.00 -12.80 -8.73
CA PHE A 90 -0.69 -11.75 -9.47
C PHE A 90 0.18 -11.27 -10.63
N ARG A 91 -0.28 -11.49 -11.86
CA ARG A 91 0.39 -11.08 -13.11
C ARG A 91 1.86 -11.51 -13.17
N PRO A 92 2.12 -12.81 -13.24
CA PRO A 92 3.47 -13.34 -13.37
C PRO A 92 4.15 -12.81 -14.64
N LEU A 93 5.47 -12.61 -14.58
CA LEU A 93 6.32 -12.20 -15.69
C LEU A 93 7.12 -13.41 -16.21
N ASP A 94 6.41 -14.38 -16.72
CA ASP A 94 6.93 -15.65 -17.22
C ASP A 94 7.43 -15.60 -18.66
N ARG A 95 7.06 -14.56 -19.44
CA ARG A 95 7.42 -14.39 -20.85
C ARG A 95 8.11 -13.05 -21.09
N TRP A 96 9.13 -13.02 -21.97
CA TRP A 96 9.88 -11.82 -22.29
C TRP A 96 9.01 -10.66 -22.83
N TYR A 97 7.91 -10.98 -23.57
CA TYR A 97 6.97 -10.00 -24.12
C TYR A 97 5.89 -9.54 -23.12
N SER A 98 5.87 -10.08 -21.90
CA SER A 98 4.92 -9.64 -20.86
C SER A 98 5.04 -8.14 -20.59
N TRP A 99 6.23 -7.58 -20.75
CA TRP A 99 6.49 -6.14 -20.61
C TRP A 99 5.79 -5.26 -21.65
N LEU A 100 5.43 -5.83 -22.82
CA LEU A 100 4.75 -5.08 -23.89
C LEU A 100 3.23 -5.02 -23.68
N GLN A 101 2.70 -5.71 -22.70
CA GLN A 101 1.26 -5.73 -22.44
C GLN A 101 0.87 -4.59 -21.48
N PRO A 102 0.02 -3.63 -21.90
CA PRO A 102 -0.36 -2.49 -21.05
C PRO A 102 -0.96 -2.89 -19.69
N GLY A 103 -1.61 -4.06 -19.65
CA GLY A 103 -2.15 -4.63 -18.42
C GLY A 103 -1.10 -4.99 -17.37
N GLN A 104 0.12 -5.30 -17.77
CA GLN A 104 1.20 -5.75 -16.88
C GLN A 104 1.79 -4.63 -16.02
N PHE A 105 1.58 -3.36 -16.38
CA PHE A 105 2.02 -2.22 -15.56
C PHE A 105 1.18 -2.03 -14.28
N ARG A 106 0.04 -2.70 -14.17
CA ARG A 106 -0.82 -2.67 -12.98
C ARG A 106 -0.33 -3.70 -11.98
N ARG A 107 0.18 -3.30 -10.83
CA ARG A 107 0.76 -4.18 -9.81
C ARG A 107 -0.11 -4.27 -8.57
N LEU A 108 -0.05 -5.44 -7.92
CA LEU A 108 -0.64 -5.65 -6.61
C LEU A 108 0.26 -5.00 -5.56
N HIS A 109 -0.03 -3.77 -5.19
CA HIS A 109 0.78 -3.05 -4.20
C HIS A 109 0.15 -3.06 -2.79
N HIS A 110 -0.93 -3.78 -2.59
CA HIS A 110 -1.53 -4.03 -1.28
C HIS A 110 -0.54 -4.76 -0.35
N LYS A 111 -0.60 -4.45 0.94
CA LYS A 111 0.00 -5.22 2.02
C LYS A 111 -1.09 -5.43 3.06
N LEU A 112 -1.75 -6.58 2.93
CA LEU A 112 -2.93 -6.94 3.69
C LEU A 112 -2.75 -8.34 4.26
N CYS A 113 -3.06 -8.52 5.54
CA CYS A 113 -3.23 -9.84 6.13
C CYS A 113 -4.53 -9.86 6.91
N VAL A 114 -5.33 -10.90 6.74
CA VAL A 114 -6.60 -11.07 7.48
C VAL A 114 -6.64 -12.47 8.07
N VAL A 115 -6.93 -12.56 9.35
CA VAL A 115 -7.03 -13.81 10.10
C VAL A 115 -8.45 -13.96 10.63
N ASP A 116 -9.09 -15.07 10.28
CA ASP A 116 -10.43 -15.49 10.69
C ASP A 116 -11.54 -14.45 10.45
N GLY A 117 -11.27 -13.41 9.67
CA GLY A 117 -12.15 -12.27 9.48
C GLY A 117 -12.30 -11.39 10.73
N ASP A 118 -11.50 -11.60 11.76
CA ASP A 118 -11.55 -10.89 13.04
C ASP A 118 -10.44 -9.85 13.19
N ILE A 119 -9.24 -10.16 12.67
CA ILE A 119 -8.08 -9.30 12.71
C ILE A 119 -7.63 -9.02 11.29
N ALA A 120 -7.30 -7.76 11.00
CA ALA A 120 -6.69 -7.37 9.74
C ALA A 120 -5.45 -6.49 9.97
N PHE A 121 -4.44 -6.68 9.14
CA PHE A 121 -3.26 -5.83 9.06
C PHE A 121 -3.27 -5.10 7.72
N VAL A 122 -3.09 -3.77 7.75
CA VAL A 122 -3.05 -2.90 6.57
C VAL A 122 -1.88 -1.94 6.71
N GLY A 123 -1.03 -1.80 5.70
CA GLY A 123 0.08 -0.84 5.81
C GLY A 123 0.95 -0.70 4.57
N GLY A 124 2.12 -0.11 4.78
CA GLY A 124 3.18 0.06 3.78
C GLY A 124 4.20 -1.08 3.77
N ILE A 125 4.30 -1.86 4.85
CA ILE A 125 5.37 -2.82 5.12
C ILE A 125 5.19 -4.09 4.28
N ASN A 126 6.21 -4.44 3.50
CA ASN A 126 6.27 -5.72 2.77
C ASN A 126 6.75 -6.86 3.70
N ILE A 127 6.66 -8.10 3.26
CA ILE A 127 7.24 -9.24 3.99
C ILE A 127 8.72 -9.35 3.63
N ILE A 128 9.53 -8.56 4.31
CA ILE A 128 10.99 -8.43 4.15
C ILE A 128 11.54 -7.72 5.39
N ASP A 129 12.74 -8.08 5.82
CA ASP A 129 13.41 -7.38 6.93
C ASP A 129 13.53 -5.88 6.63
N ASP A 130 13.15 -5.03 7.57
CA ASP A 130 13.19 -3.56 7.40
C ASP A 130 14.61 -3.01 7.29
N ARG A 131 15.63 -3.80 7.66
CA ARG A 131 17.05 -3.45 7.50
C ARG A 131 17.61 -3.87 6.15
N LEU A 132 16.89 -4.73 5.40
CA LEU A 132 17.34 -5.19 4.09
C LEU A 132 16.85 -4.25 2.98
N ASP A 133 17.79 -3.60 2.32
CA ASP A 133 17.55 -2.92 1.04
C ASP A 133 17.96 -3.84 -0.13
N LEU A 134 17.07 -4.00 -1.11
CA LEU A 134 17.30 -4.92 -2.23
C LEU A 134 18.43 -4.50 -3.17
N ARG A 135 18.96 -3.27 -3.03
CA ARG A 135 20.05 -2.74 -3.87
C ARG A 135 21.32 -2.46 -3.09
N HIS A 136 21.17 -2.03 -1.83
CA HIS A 136 22.29 -1.57 -1.01
C HIS A 136 22.67 -2.57 0.09
N GLY A 137 21.92 -3.66 0.24
CA GLY A 137 22.16 -4.68 1.28
C GLY A 137 21.59 -4.28 2.65
N LEU A 138 22.24 -4.75 3.73
CA LEU A 138 21.79 -4.50 5.10
C LEU A 138 22.13 -3.08 5.56
N ASP A 139 21.14 -2.31 5.98
CA ASP A 139 21.30 -1.02 6.66
C ASP A 139 21.33 -1.23 8.20
N LYS A 140 21.99 -0.31 8.90
CA LYS A 140 22.07 -0.35 10.38
C LYS A 140 20.76 0.07 11.05
N VAL A 141 20.00 0.95 10.39
CA VAL A 141 18.74 1.50 10.90
C VAL A 141 17.59 0.91 10.10
N PRO A 142 16.54 0.42 10.76
CA PRO A 142 15.38 -0.11 10.04
C PRO A 142 14.70 0.98 9.22
N ARG A 143 14.09 0.57 8.13
CA ARG A 143 13.26 1.41 7.26
C ARG A 143 12.12 2.02 8.05
N LEU A 144 11.88 3.33 7.85
CA LEU A 144 10.71 3.98 8.44
C LEU A 144 9.46 3.61 7.64
N ASP A 145 8.62 2.78 8.19
CA ASP A 145 7.33 2.40 7.62
C ASP A 145 6.31 2.04 8.72
N PHE A 146 5.03 1.99 8.38
CA PHE A 146 3.94 1.75 9.32
C PHE A 146 2.90 0.78 8.77
N ALA A 147 2.28 0.06 9.71
CA ALA A 147 1.06 -0.70 9.48
C ALA A 147 0.05 -0.42 10.61
N VAL A 148 -1.17 -0.91 10.44
CA VAL A 148 -2.20 -0.90 11.48
C VAL A 148 -2.78 -2.29 11.64
N GLU A 149 -2.96 -2.71 12.89
CA GLU A 149 -3.83 -3.82 13.25
C GLU A 149 -5.23 -3.28 13.48
N LEU A 150 -6.21 -3.96 12.91
CA LEU A 150 -7.61 -3.56 12.89
C LEU A 150 -8.49 -4.71 13.35
N ARG A 151 -9.45 -4.41 14.22
CA ARG A 151 -10.52 -5.34 14.62
C ARG A 151 -11.87 -4.64 14.47
N GLY A 152 -12.93 -5.42 14.36
CA GLY A 152 -14.29 -4.90 14.27
C GLY A 152 -14.83 -4.79 12.84
N PRO A 153 -15.86 -3.97 12.59
CA PRO A 153 -16.59 -3.94 11.31
C PRO A 153 -15.74 -3.60 10.08
N VAL A 154 -14.63 -2.87 10.25
CA VAL A 154 -13.72 -2.50 9.16
C VAL A 154 -12.97 -3.70 8.57
N VAL A 155 -12.87 -4.82 9.28
CA VAL A 155 -12.19 -6.03 8.80
C VAL A 155 -12.90 -6.65 7.60
N LEU A 156 -14.23 -6.61 7.56
CA LEU A 156 -15.00 -7.22 6.49
C LEU A 156 -14.64 -6.71 5.08
N PRO A 157 -14.59 -5.40 4.77
CA PRO A 157 -14.19 -4.94 3.46
C PRO A 157 -12.71 -5.23 3.13
N ILE A 158 -11.83 -5.35 4.14
CA ILE A 158 -10.43 -5.74 3.94
C ILE A 158 -10.37 -7.21 3.50
N GLU A 159 -11.08 -8.08 4.20
CA GLU A 159 -11.20 -9.50 3.87
C GLU A 159 -11.74 -9.69 2.45
N GLN A 160 -12.86 -9.05 2.11
CA GLN A 160 -13.47 -9.13 0.78
C GLN A 160 -12.48 -8.71 -0.32
N THR A 161 -11.70 -7.66 -0.07
CA THR A 161 -10.68 -7.18 -1.00
C THR A 161 -9.56 -8.21 -1.17
N THR A 162 -9.03 -8.76 -0.07
CA THR A 162 -7.93 -9.73 -0.09
C THR A 162 -8.37 -11.03 -0.78
N ARG A 163 -9.57 -11.51 -0.51
CA ARG A 163 -10.19 -12.66 -1.17
C ARG A 163 -10.34 -12.43 -2.67
N ALA A 164 -10.85 -11.26 -3.08
CA ALA A 164 -11.02 -10.91 -4.49
C ALA A 164 -9.66 -10.85 -5.22
N MET A 165 -8.60 -10.35 -4.57
CA MET A 165 -7.26 -10.32 -5.16
C MET A 165 -6.69 -11.71 -5.35
N TRP A 166 -6.79 -12.58 -4.33
CA TRP A 166 -6.34 -13.97 -4.46
C TRP A 166 -7.11 -14.70 -5.56
N THR A 167 -8.44 -14.63 -5.56
CA THR A 167 -9.29 -15.25 -6.58
C THR A 167 -8.91 -14.77 -7.98
N ARG A 168 -8.69 -13.46 -8.16
CA ARG A 168 -8.27 -12.90 -9.44
C ARG A 168 -6.88 -13.39 -9.87
N ALA A 169 -5.95 -13.58 -8.94
CA ALA A 169 -4.62 -14.09 -9.24
C ALA A 169 -4.65 -15.59 -9.57
N ALA A 170 -5.38 -16.38 -8.78
CA ALA A 170 -5.49 -17.82 -8.95
C ALA A 170 -6.21 -18.24 -10.25
N PHE A 171 -7.25 -17.50 -10.63
CA PHE A 171 -8.07 -17.81 -11.81
C PHE A 171 -7.76 -16.95 -13.04
N GLY A 172 -7.06 -15.81 -12.87
CA GLY A 172 -6.77 -14.88 -13.96
C GLY A 172 -5.83 -15.46 -15.03
N HIS A 173 -5.00 -16.44 -14.69
CA HIS A 173 -4.11 -17.14 -15.61
C HIS A 173 -4.88 -18.18 -16.44
N ASP A 174 -5.81 -18.90 -15.81
CA ASP A 174 -6.57 -19.99 -16.44
C ASP A 174 -7.89 -19.52 -17.04
N TRP A 175 -8.31 -18.26 -16.82
CA TRP A 175 -9.60 -17.75 -17.29
C TRP A 175 -9.78 -17.91 -18.80
N ARG A 176 -8.75 -17.71 -19.58
CA ARG A 176 -8.82 -17.91 -21.04
C ARG A 176 -8.99 -19.38 -21.42
N GLU A 177 -8.31 -20.26 -20.70
CA GLU A 177 -8.43 -21.73 -20.91
C GLU A 177 -9.78 -22.22 -20.35
N GLU A 178 -10.22 -21.70 -19.22
CA GLU A 178 -11.56 -21.99 -18.67
C GLU A 178 -12.69 -21.47 -19.57
N VAL A 179 -12.57 -20.27 -20.15
CA VAL A 179 -13.52 -19.76 -21.15
C VAL A 179 -13.50 -20.59 -22.41
N LYS A 180 -12.34 -21.02 -22.91
CA LYS A 180 -12.23 -21.94 -24.04
C LYS A 180 -12.81 -23.31 -23.71
N ALA A 181 -12.55 -23.82 -22.50
CA ALA A 181 -13.12 -25.08 -22.02
C ALA A 181 -14.63 -24.98 -21.80
N LEU A 182 -15.14 -23.83 -21.34
CA LEU A 182 -16.56 -23.52 -21.23
C LEU A 182 -17.22 -23.50 -22.63
N ALA A 183 -16.60 -22.81 -23.59
CA ALA A 183 -17.10 -22.73 -24.96
C ALA A 183 -17.11 -24.09 -25.68
N ARG A 184 -16.23 -25.03 -25.29
CA ARG A 184 -16.15 -26.38 -25.81
C ARG A 184 -16.94 -27.41 -25.01
N SER A 185 -17.55 -27.03 -23.91
CA SER A 185 -18.30 -27.93 -23.01
C SER A 185 -19.65 -28.30 -23.59
N ALA A 186 -20.01 -29.59 -23.46
CA ALA A 186 -21.37 -30.08 -23.80
C ALA A 186 -22.47 -29.47 -22.88
N GLN A 187 -22.11 -28.92 -21.72
CA GLN A 187 -23.02 -28.31 -20.76
C GLN A 187 -22.48 -26.97 -20.22
N PRO A 188 -22.40 -25.93 -21.06
CA PRO A 188 -21.73 -24.67 -20.72
C PRO A 188 -22.42 -23.94 -19.54
N VAL A 189 -23.73 -24.05 -19.42
CA VAL A 189 -24.51 -23.39 -18.34
C VAL A 189 -24.22 -24.00 -16.96
N LEU A 190 -24.15 -25.33 -16.87
CA LEU A 190 -23.84 -26.02 -15.61
C LEU A 190 -22.39 -25.76 -15.18
N ARG A 191 -21.46 -25.74 -16.14
CA ARG A 191 -20.04 -25.43 -15.87
C ARG A 191 -19.84 -23.96 -15.50
N ALA A 192 -20.56 -23.04 -16.15
CA ALA A 192 -20.59 -21.63 -15.76
C ALA A 192 -21.18 -21.45 -14.36
N ARG A 193 -22.25 -22.18 -14.02
CA ARG A 193 -22.86 -22.14 -12.70
C ARG A 193 -21.96 -22.69 -11.60
N SER A 194 -21.22 -23.78 -11.88
CA SER A 194 -20.21 -24.32 -10.94
C SER A 194 -19.01 -23.39 -10.77
N LEU A 195 -18.55 -22.74 -11.84
CA LEU A 195 -17.55 -21.69 -11.79
C LEU A 195 -18.02 -20.48 -10.99
N LEU A 196 -19.24 -20.01 -11.23
CA LEU A 196 -19.86 -18.94 -10.46
C LEU A 196 -20.10 -19.32 -8.99
N GLN A 197 -20.42 -20.58 -8.69
CA GLN A 197 -20.51 -21.09 -7.32
C GLN A 197 -19.13 -21.17 -6.63
N ARG A 198 -18.07 -21.54 -7.34
CA ARG A 198 -16.69 -21.46 -6.85
C ARG A 198 -16.22 -20.02 -6.64
N LEU A 199 -16.71 -19.09 -7.47
CA LEU A 199 -16.45 -17.64 -7.38
C LEU A 199 -17.39 -16.94 -6.38
N ARG A 200 -18.54 -17.53 -6.04
CA ARG A 200 -19.35 -17.06 -4.93
C ARG A 200 -18.65 -17.38 -3.63
N ILE A 201 -17.80 -16.46 -3.25
CA ILE A 201 -17.32 -16.35 -1.88
C ILE A 201 -18.54 -15.95 -1.06
N THR A 202 -19.23 -16.95 -0.53
CA THR A 202 -20.26 -16.71 0.47
C THR A 202 -19.50 -16.14 1.68
N PRO A 203 -19.75 -14.89 2.08
CA PRO A 203 -19.14 -14.40 3.31
C PRO A 203 -19.56 -15.37 4.42
N PRO A 204 -18.67 -15.74 5.35
CA PRO A 204 -19.06 -16.50 6.51
C PRO A 204 -20.22 -15.77 7.15
N ARG A 205 -21.30 -16.51 7.48
CA ARG A 205 -22.44 -15.98 8.20
C ARG A 205 -21.93 -15.61 9.59
N ARG A 206 -21.49 -14.37 9.75
CA ARG A 206 -21.10 -13.83 11.03
C ARG A 206 -22.40 -13.63 11.81
N GLU A 207 -22.65 -14.47 12.78
CA GLU A 207 -23.52 -14.10 13.87
C GLU A 207 -22.83 -12.91 14.54
N LEU A 208 -23.43 -11.73 14.37
CA LEU A 208 -23.05 -10.54 15.13
C LEU A 208 -23.41 -10.88 16.60
N LEU A 209 -22.48 -11.48 17.33
CA LEU A 209 -22.57 -11.49 18.77
C LEU A 209 -22.66 -10.03 19.19
N PRO A 210 -23.65 -9.62 19.99
CA PRO A 210 -23.69 -8.30 20.56
C PRO A 210 -22.47 -8.17 21.48
N GLY A 211 -21.36 -7.70 20.94
CA GLY A 211 -20.16 -7.37 21.69
C GLY A 211 -20.51 -6.19 22.60
N VAL A 212 -20.10 -6.29 23.85
CA VAL A 212 -20.10 -5.19 24.80
C VAL A 212 -19.55 -3.96 24.07
N LEU A 213 -20.37 -2.92 23.95
CA LEU A 213 -20.00 -1.63 23.38
C LEU A 213 -18.93 -1.04 24.33
N ASP A 214 -17.67 -1.23 24.00
CA ASP A 214 -16.59 -0.52 24.66
C ASP A 214 -16.73 0.98 24.35
N GLU A 215 -16.54 1.81 25.36
CA GLU A 215 -17.01 3.21 25.42
C GLU A 215 -16.33 4.18 24.42
N ARG A 216 -15.46 3.70 23.53
CA ARG A 216 -14.80 4.53 22.51
C ARG A 216 -14.80 3.87 21.14
N PRO A 217 -15.86 4.03 20.36
CA PRO A 217 -15.89 3.49 19.01
C PRO A 217 -14.92 4.29 18.12
N VAL A 218 -13.72 3.74 17.88
CA VAL A 218 -12.82 4.30 16.88
C VAL A 218 -13.50 4.22 15.52
N ARG A 219 -13.57 5.35 14.82
CA ARG A 219 -14.08 5.39 13.46
C ARG A 219 -12.97 5.05 12.49
N ALA A 220 -13.07 3.90 11.84
CA ALA A 220 -12.14 3.50 10.81
C ALA A 220 -12.85 3.29 9.46
N ALA A 221 -12.13 3.52 8.38
CA ALA A 221 -12.55 3.23 7.03
C ALA A 221 -11.40 2.60 6.26
N PHE A 222 -11.74 1.62 5.44
CA PHE A 222 -10.82 1.00 4.50
C PHE A 222 -11.08 1.56 3.11
N VAL A 223 -10.08 2.14 2.49
CA VAL A 223 -10.17 2.77 1.18
C VAL A 223 -9.25 2.05 0.21
N VAL A 224 -9.84 1.53 -0.83
CA VAL A 224 -9.13 0.81 -1.88
C VAL A 224 -9.08 1.65 -3.14
N ARG A 225 -7.96 1.60 -3.81
CA ARG A 225 -7.87 2.04 -5.18
C ARG A 225 -7.86 0.82 -6.09
N ASP A 226 -8.91 0.70 -6.87
CA ASP A 226 -8.98 -0.21 -8.00
C ASP A 226 -8.89 0.58 -9.32
N ASN A 227 -8.57 -0.14 -10.41
CA ASN A 227 -8.42 0.51 -11.72
C ASN A 227 -9.74 0.66 -12.49
N LEU A 228 -10.90 0.39 -11.86
CA LEU A 228 -12.21 0.39 -12.51
C LEU A 228 -13.16 1.42 -11.90
N ARG A 229 -13.55 1.24 -10.65
CA ARG A 229 -14.61 2.03 -10.00
C ARG A 229 -14.09 3.04 -8.97
N GLN A 230 -12.94 2.77 -8.35
CA GLN A 230 -12.39 3.55 -7.24
C GLN A 230 -11.01 4.16 -7.55
N ARG A 231 -10.82 4.63 -8.79
CA ARG A 231 -9.52 5.13 -9.30
C ARG A 231 -8.91 6.27 -8.48
N SER A 232 -9.72 7.11 -7.89
CA SER A 232 -9.28 8.29 -7.12
C SER A 232 -9.77 8.28 -5.68
N ALA A 233 -10.19 7.13 -5.14
CA ALA A 233 -10.78 7.08 -3.81
C ALA A 233 -9.78 7.51 -2.72
N ILE A 234 -8.54 7.03 -2.78
CA ILE A 234 -7.49 7.41 -1.83
C ILE A 234 -7.14 8.90 -1.98
N GLU A 235 -6.91 9.39 -3.22
CA GLU A 235 -6.61 10.80 -3.45
C GLU A 235 -7.73 11.72 -2.98
N ARG A 236 -9.00 11.35 -3.23
CA ARG A 236 -10.16 12.11 -2.72
C ARG A 236 -10.20 12.18 -1.22
N SER A 237 -9.89 11.10 -0.52
CA SER A 237 -9.88 11.11 0.96
C SER A 237 -8.84 12.08 1.53
N TYR A 238 -7.65 12.16 0.91
CA TYR A 238 -6.65 13.17 1.26
C TYR A 238 -7.16 14.59 0.97
N ILE A 239 -7.69 14.83 -0.23
CA ILE A 239 -8.19 16.14 -0.64
C ILE A 239 -9.29 16.63 0.31
N GLU A 240 -10.25 15.77 0.65
CA GLU A 240 -11.33 16.10 1.59
C GLU A 240 -10.81 16.42 2.99
N ALA A 241 -9.84 15.65 3.51
CA ALA A 241 -9.22 15.91 4.79
C ALA A 241 -8.46 17.26 4.78
N PHE A 242 -7.68 17.53 3.73
CA PHE A 242 -6.89 18.76 3.60
C PHE A 242 -7.78 20.01 3.40
N GLN A 243 -8.90 19.88 2.71
CA GLN A 243 -9.88 20.97 2.58
C GLN A 243 -10.50 21.36 3.93
N ARG A 244 -10.67 20.38 4.83
CA ARG A 244 -11.26 20.58 6.16
C ARG A 244 -10.23 20.95 7.24
N ALA A 245 -8.95 20.78 6.94
CA ALA A 245 -7.86 21.08 7.87
C ALA A 245 -7.92 22.50 8.38
N LYS A 246 -7.72 22.67 9.71
CA LYS A 246 -7.78 23.95 10.42
C LYS A 246 -6.44 24.36 11.02
N ARG A 247 -5.58 23.40 11.39
CA ARG A 247 -4.34 23.65 12.13
C ARG A 247 -3.11 23.12 11.42
N ARG A 248 -3.09 21.83 11.06
CA ARG A 248 -1.91 21.19 10.48
C ARG A 248 -2.24 20.07 9.52
N ILE A 249 -1.32 19.85 8.60
CA ILE A 249 -1.25 18.69 7.71
C ILE A 249 0.18 18.18 7.77
N ASP A 250 0.38 16.98 8.29
CA ASP A 250 1.65 16.28 8.34
C ASP A 250 1.56 15.08 7.42
N LEU A 251 2.42 15.03 6.40
CA LEU A 251 2.37 14.01 5.35
C LEU A 251 3.73 13.37 5.19
N VAL A 252 3.77 12.03 5.16
CA VAL A 252 4.95 11.23 4.88
C VAL A 252 4.75 10.45 3.59
N SER A 253 5.66 10.57 2.66
CA SER A 253 5.66 9.78 1.43
C SER A 253 7.08 9.65 0.87
N PRO A 254 7.55 8.45 0.52
CA PRO A 254 8.89 8.29 -0.07
C PRO A 254 8.99 8.98 -1.43
N TYR A 255 7.93 8.90 -2.22
CA TYR A 255 7.81 9.55 -3.52
C TYR A 255 6.62 10.53 -3.48
N PHE A 256 6.89 11.78 -3.85
CA PHE A 256 5.90 12.84 -3.80
C PHE A 256 5.85 13.60 -5.13
N TYR A 257 4.87 13.27 -5.95
CA TYR A 257 4.61 13.93 -7.22
C TYR A 257 3.11 14.08 -7.45
N PRO A 258 2.43 14.91 -6.65
CA PRO A 258 0.99 15.03 -6.65
C PRO A 258 0.44 15.72 -7.91
N GLY A 259 -0.78 15.35 -8.28
CA GLY A 259 -1.54 16.00 -9.34
C GLY A 259 -1.87 17.47 -9.03
N ARG A 260 -2.36 18.19 -10.05
CA ARG A 260 -2.69 19.64 -9.92
C ARG A 260 -3.69 19.94 -8.81
N LEU A 261 -4.73 19.11 -8.68
CA LEU A 261 -5.78 19.30 -7.68
C LEU A 261 -5.21 19.16 -6.25
N PHE A 262 -4.38 18.16 -6.03
CA PHE A 262 -3.75 17.92 -4.73
C PHE A 262 -2.85 19.11 -4.33
N ARG A 263 -1.97 19.59 -5.24
CA ARG A 263 -1.14 20.77 -5.01
C ARG A 263 -1.96 22.03 -4.72
N ARG A 264 -3.03 22.25 -5.51
CA ARG A 264 -3.96 23.37 -5.27
C ARG A 264 -4.58 23.30 -3.88
N THR A 265 -4.93 22.09 -3.41
CA THR A 265 -5.52 21.89 -2.10
C THR A 265 -4.53 22.20 -0.98
N LEU A 266 -3.25 21.75 -1.09
CA LEU A 266 -2.19 22.11 -0.14
C LEU A 266 -1.97 23.64 -0.08
N ARG A 267 -1.87 24.30 -1.25
CA ARG A 267 -1.76 25.75 -1.33
C ARG A 267 -2.94 26.48 -0.71
N GLN A 268 -4.16 25.97 -0.87
CA GLN A 268 -5.33 26.55 -0.23
C GLN A 268 -5.30 26.36 1.29
N ALA A 269 -4.77 25.23 1.77
CA ALA A 269 -4.60 25.01 3.20
C ALA A 269 -3.58 25.99 3.80
N THR A 270 -2.40 26.19 3.18
CA THR A 270 -1.42 27.19 3.66
C THR A 270 -1.98 28.61 3.66
N ARG A 271 -2.76 29.00 2.63
CA ARG A 271 -3.44 30.30 2.58
C ARG A 271 -4.49 30.52 3.69
N ARG A 272 -5.05 29.43 4.23
CA ARG A 272 -5.93 29.48 5.41
C ARG A 272 -5.16 29.53 6.74
N GLY A 273 -3.82 29.52 6.70
CA GLY A 273 -2.97 29.50 7.89
C GLY A 273 -2.68 28.09 8.43
N VAL A 274 -3.07 27.04 7.71
CA VAL A 274 -2.76 25.64 8.08
C VAL A 274 -1.27 25.38 7.91
N LYS A 275 -0.61 24.83 8.94
CA LYS A 275 0.79 24.40 8.87
C LYS A 275 0.88 23.11 8.04
N VAL A 276 1.54 23.15 6.89
CA VAL A 276 1.73 21.98 6.01
C VAL A 276 3.18 21.55 6.06
N ARG A 277 3.43 20.29 6.43
CA ARG A 277 4.76 19.69 6.52
C ARG A 277 4.81 18.40 5.72
N LEU A 278 5.85 18.24 4.94
CA LEU A 278 6.12 17.04 4.15
C LEU A 278 7.40 16.39 4.64
N LEU A 279 7.36 15.10 4.93
CA LEU A 279 8.54 14.28 5.22
C LEU A 279 8.75 13.34 4.04
N LEU A 280 9.85 13.51 3.35
CA LEU A 280 10.16 12.85 2.10
C LEU A 280 11.46 12.06 2.20
N GLN A 281 11.72 11.13 1.25
CA GLN A 281 12.94 10.36 1.20
C GLN A 281 14.16 11.24 0.89
N GLY A 282 15.14 11.23 1.78
CA GLY A 282 16.39 11.97 1.62
C GLY A 282 17.53 11.14 0.99
N LYS A 283 17.51 9.81 1.15
CA LYS A 283 18.42 8.89 0.45
C LYS A 283 17.90 8.65 -0.97
N LEU A 284 18.48 9.27 -1.98
CA LEU A 284 18.01 9.22 -3.37
C LEU A 284 18.48 7.95 -4.07
N ASP A 285 17.58 7.03 -4.37
CA ASP A 285 17.81 5.84 -5.21
C ASP A 285 17.99 6.17 -6.70
N TYR A 286 17.44 7.30 -7.15
CA TYR A 286 17.47 7.74 -8.54
C TYR A 286 17.79 9.22 -8.67
N ARG A 287 18.91 9.56 -9.28
CA ARG A 287 19.28 10.96 -9.62
C ARG A 287 18.20 11.70 -10.41
N ILE A 288 17.47 10.97 -11.28
CA ILE A 288 16.38 11.54 -12.09
C ILE A 288 15.14 11.85 -11.24
N ALA A 289 14.82 11.01 -10.26
CA ALA A 289 13.71 11.26 -9.34
C ALA A 289 14.00 12.47 -8.44
N GLY A 290 15.25 12.66 -8.02
CA GLY A 290 15.70 13.84 -7.26
C GLY A 290 15.58 15.14 -8.05
N LEU A 291 15.89 15.13 -9.36
CA LEU A 291 15.72 16.29 -10.23
C LEU A 291 14.24 16.65 -10.45
N ALA A 292 13.36 15.66 -10.59
CA ALA A 292 11.92 15.90 -10.70
C ALA A 292 11.34 16.43 -9.38
N ALA A 293 11.81 15.90 -8.24
CA ALA A 293 11.42 16.36 -6.91
C ALA A 293 11.85 17.81 -6.65
N SER A 294 13.05 18.22 -7.08
CA SER A 294 13.55 19.60 -6.85
C SER A 294 12.68 20.68 -7.51
N VAL A 295 12.11 20.39 -8.69
CA VAL A 295 11.18 21.34 -9.36
C VAL A 295 9.90 21.53 -8.55
N MET A 296 9.44 20.47 -7.89
CA MET A 296 8.27 20.51 -7.04
C MET A 296 8.54 21.23 -5.71
N TYR A 297 9.77 21.12 -5.20
CA TYR A 297 10.16 21.75 -3.94
C TYR A 297 10.03 23.27 -4.02
N ASP A 298 10.52 23.88 -5.13
CA ASP A 298 10.41 25.33 -5.33
C ASP A 298 8.98 25.82 -5.30
N GLU A 299 8.07 25.11 -5.99
CA GLU A 299 6.64 25.44 -5.99
C GLU A 299 6.05 25.35 -4.60
N LEU A 300 6.32 24.27 -3.86
CA LEU A 300 5.73 24.01 -2.55
C LEU A 300 6.30 24.95 -1.46
N LEU A 301 7.62 25.16 -1.45
CA LEU A 301 8.29 26.07 -0.52
C LEU A 301 7.79 27.52 -0.70
N SER A 302 7.63 27.97 -1.97
CA SER A 302 7.08 29.30 -2.25
C SER A 302 5.63 29.48 -1.80
N GLN A 303 4.93 28.39 -1.56
CA GLN A 303 3.55 28.37 -1.06
C GLN A 303 3.47 28.21 0.47
N GLY A 304 4.61 28.22 1.18
CA GLY A 304 4.67 28.10 2.63
C GLY A 304 4.59 26.66 3.17
N VAL A 305 4.77 25.65 2.29
CA VAL A 305 4.90 24.26 2.72
C VAL A 305 6.32 24.04 3.23
N ARG A 306 6.49 23.38 4.39
CA ARG A 306 7.79 22.98 4.90
C ARG A 306 8.12 21.56 4.45
N ILE A 307 9.34 21.33 3.98
CA ILE A 307 9.80 20.06 3.46
C ILE A 307 10.99 19.58 4.29
N TYR A 308 10.93 18.31 4.70
CA TYR A 308 11.97 17.61 5.44
C TYR A 308 12.43 16.39 4.66
N GLU A 309 13.73 16.17 4.56
CA GLU A 309 14.32 15.00 3.95
C GLU A 309 14.85 14.06 5.03
N TYR A 310 14.23 12.87 5.13
CA TYR A 310 14.64 11.84 6.08
C TYR A 310 15.90 11.13 5.58
N THR A 311 16.97 11.20 6.36
CA THR A 311 18.29 10.69 5.98
C THR A 311 18.81 9.52 6.83
N PRO A 312 18.26 9.21 8.04
CA PRO A 312 18.81 8.14 8.88
C PRO A 312 18.72 6.76 8.24
N ALA A 313 17.58 6.44 7.61
CA ALA A 313 17.32 5.19 6.93
C ALA A 313 16.49 5.40 5.66
N PHE A 314 16.13 4.32 4.96
CA PHE A 314 15.12 4.41 3.90
C PHE A 314 13.75 4.75 4.49
N LEU A 315 13.11 5.75 3.91
CA LEU A 315 11.74 6.10 4.21
C LEU A 315 10.83 5.38 3.22
N HIS A 316 9.93 4.54 3.74
CA HIS A 316 8.95 3.85 2.90
C HIS A 316 7.51 4.09 3.37
N ALA A 317 7.30 4.82 4.46
CA ALA A 317 6.00 5.15 5.03
C ALA A 317 5.12 5.98 4.09
N LYS A 318 3.83 5.66 4.06
CA LYS A 318 2.78 6.38 3.33
C LYS A 318 1.67 6.69 4.32
N VAL A 319 1.88 7.75 5.09
CA VAL A 319 0.99 8.14 6.18
C VAL A 319 0.71 9.63 6.15
N ALA A 320 -0.40 10.03 6.72
CA ALA A 320 -0.67 11.44 7.00
C ALA A 320 -1.47 11.60 8.28
N VAL A 321 -1.27 12.73 8.93
CA VAL A 321 -2.09 13.21 10.04
C VAL A 321 -2.63 14.58 9.69
N VAL A 322 -3.92 14.79 9.89
CA VAL A 322 -4.57 16.10 9.70
C VAL A 322 -5.22 16.51 11.01
N ASP A 323 -4.87 17.70 11.45
CA ASP A 323 -5.26 18.21 12.76
C ASP A 323 -4.88 17.21 13.88
N ASP A 324 -5.83 16.84 14.76
CA ASP A 324 -5.53 15.96 15.89
C ASP A 324 -6.42 14.71 15.91
N ASP A 325 -7.23 14.48 14.88
CA ASP A 325 -8.23 13.41 14.92
C ASP A 325 -8.32 12.58 13.63
N TRP A 326 -7.66 12.98 12.54
CA TRP A 326 -7.67 12.24 11.29
C TRP A 326 -6.27 11.74 10.94
N ALA A 327 -6.15 10.45 10.66
CA ALA A 327 -4.92 9.84 10.21
C ALA A 327 -5.17 8.81 9.11
N THR A 328 -4.16 8.56 8.29
CA THR A 328 -4.18 7.45 7.33
C THR A 328 -2.84 6.73 7.29
N VAL A 329 -2.91 5.39 7.18
CA VAL A 329 -1.76 4.50 7.01
C VAL A 329 -2.07 3.55 5.85
N GLY A 330 -1.13 3.37 4.92
CA GLY A 330 -1.38 2.47 3.79
C GLY A 330 -0.22 2.27 2.85
N SER A 331 -0.54 1.77 1.67
CA SER A 331 0.44 1.40 0.65
C SER A 331 0.63 2.46 -0.44
N SER A 332 -0.26 3.48 -0.52
CA SER A 332 -0.32 4.41 -1.65
C SER A 332 0.68 5.55 -1.51
N ASN A 333 1.67 5.61 -2.37
CA ASN A 333 2.48 6.81 -2.57
C ASN A 333 1.63 7.93 -3.21
N ILE A 334 2.10 9.17 -3.05
CA ILE A 334 1.50 10.32 -3.73
C ILE A 334 2.29 10.61 -5.01
N ASP A 335 2.20 9.68 -5.93
CA ASP A 335 2.81 9.76 -7.26
C ASP A 335 1.86 9.18 -8.32
N PRO A 336 2.02 9.55 -9.62
CA PRO A 336 1.11 9.12 -10.66
C PRO A 336 1.05 7.60 -10.89
N LEU A 337 2.12 6.85 -10.64
CA LEU A 337 2.13 5.39 -10.81
C LEU A 337 1.27 4.74 -9.74
N SER A 338 1.46 5.12 -8.48
CA SER A 338 0.65 4.64 -7.36
C SER A 338 -0.80 5.11 -7.49
N LEU A 339 -1.01 6.38 -7.88
CA LEU A 339 -2.36 6.94 -7.98
C LEU A 339 -3.11 6.57 -9.27
N LEU A 340 -2.48 5.95 -10.28
CA LEU A 340 -3.11 5.65 -11.58
C LEU A 340 -3.02 4.19 -12.01
N LEU A 341 -2.01 3.45 -11.60
CA LEU A 341 -1.76 2.10 -12.11
C LEU A 341 -1.85 1.02 -11.03
N ASN A 342 -1.26 1.22 -9.85
CA ASN A 342 -1.20 0.18 -8.84
C ASN A 342 -2.55 -0.06 -8.14
N LEU A 343 -2.71 -1.27 -7.63
CA LEU A 343 -3.76 -1.60 -6.67
C LEU A 343 -3.25 -1.23 -5.28
N GLU A 344 -3.85 -0.21 -4.67
CA GLU A 344 -3.43 0.35 -3.41
C GLU A 344 -4.54 0.28 -2.36
N ALA A 345 -4.15 0.26 -1.09
CA ALA A 345 -5.08 0.25 0.03
C ALA A 345 -4.58 1.10 1.19
N ASN A 346 -5.48 1.88 1.77
CA ASN A 346 -5.22 2.67 2.96
C ASN A 346 -6.29 2.43 4.02
N ALA A 347 -5.87 2.37 5.28
CA ALA A 347 -6.74 2.56 6.42
C ALA A 347 -6.81 4.05 6.76
N ILE A 348 -8.01 4.55 6.99
CA ILE A 348 -8.26 5.89 7.50
C ILE A 348 -8.83 5.73 8.90
N VAL A 349 -8.23 6.40 9.86
CA VAL A 349 -8.61 6.36 11.27
C VAL A 349 -9.01 7.75 11.71
N LYS A 350 -10.17 7.87 12.32
CA LYS A 350 -10.62 9.11 12.94
C LYS A 350 -10.70 8.91 14.44
N ASP A 351 -9.57 9.13 15.10
CA ASP A 351 -9.37 9.00 16.53
C ASP A 351 -8.21 9.88 17.00
N ALA A 352 -8.41 10.62 18.10
CA ALA A 352 -7.41 11.54 18.61
C ALA A 352 -6.22 10.84 19.28
N GLY A 353 -6.40 9.66 19.86
CA GLY A 353 -5.33 8.88 20.47
C GLY A 353 -4.38 8.37 19.38
N PHE A 354 -4.93 7.73 18.38
CA PHE A 354 -4.19 7.22 17.21
C PHE A 354 -3.46 8.35 16.46
N ALA A 355 -4.14 9.48 16.20
CA ALA A 355 -3.54 10.62 15.51
C ALA A 355 -2.36 11.22 16.29
N ARG A 356 -2.44 11.27 17.63
CA ARG A 356 -1.34 11.74 18.50
C ARG A 356 -0.15 10.77 18.47
N GLU A 357 -0.40 9.47 18.53
CA GLU A 357 0.64 8.45 18.47
C GLU A 357 1.42 8.53 17.14
N LEU A 358 0.71 8.55 16.00
CA LEU A 358 1.34 8.71 14.69
C LEU A 358 2.07 10.05 14.55
N SER A 359 1.53 11.13 15.15
CA SER A 359 2.19 12.43 15.18
C SER A 359 3.49 12.42 15.99
N ALA A 360 3.57 11.66 17.07
CA ALA A 360 4.80 11.54 17.86
C ALA A 360 5.92 10.89 17.02
N HIS A 361 5.61 9.85 16.25
CA HIS A 361 6.55 9.26 15.29
C HIS A 361 6.95 10.23 14.18
N PHE A 362 6.00 11.03 13.68
CA PHE A 362 6.30 12.06 12.70
C PHE A 362 7.28 13.11 13.25
N GLU A 363 7.06 13.61 14.47
CA GLU A 363 7.96 14.59 15.11
C GLU A 363 9.37 14.01 15.33
N GLN A 364 9.47 12.77 15.78
CA GLN A 364 10.77 12.08 15.93
C GLN A 364 11.49 11.99 14.58
N ALA A 365 10.78 11.62 13.53
CA ALA A 365 11.36 11.51 12.18
C ALA A 365 11.77 12.89 11.62
N VAL A 366 10.97 13.94 11.85
CA VAL A 366 11.31 15.32 11.47
C VAL A 366 12.56 15.80 12.21
N ALA A 367 12.67 15.54 13.53
CA ALA A 367 13.84 15.91 14.33
C ALA A 367 15.13 15.26 13.82
N ALA A 368 15.06 14.07 13.21
CA ALA A 368 16.17 13.35 12.61
C ALA A 368 16.38 13.69 11.12
N SER A 369 15.62 14.64 10.56
CA SER A 369 15.61 14.98 9.14
C SER A 369 16.30 16.32 8.87
N ARG A 370 16.69 16.51 7.62
CA ARG A 370 17.19 17.79 7.12
C ARG A 370 16.02 18.63 6.59
N GLU A 371 15.83 19.84 7.12
CA GLU A 371 14.87 20.78 6.54
C GLU A 371 15.41 21.38 5.23
N VAL A 372 14.58 21.40 4.21
CA VAL A 372 14.89 22.04 2.92
C VAL A 372 14.46 23.49 2.98
N THR A 373 15.42 24.39 3.12
CA THR A 373 15.17 25.85 3.26
C THR A 373 15.18 26.60 1.93
N ALA A 374 15.90 26.08 0.93
CA ALA A 374 15.87 26.58 -0.45
C ALA A 374 16.26 25.43 -1.36
N ALA A 375 15.55 25.28 -2.48
CA ALA A 375 16.05 24.41 -3.54
C ALA A 375 17.27 25.11 -4.16
N PRO A 376 18.39 24.41 -4.35
CA PRO A 376 19.51 24.97 -5.12
C PRO A 376 19.05 25.13 -6.56
N VAL A 377 18.54 26.32 -6.90
CA VAL A 377 18.09 26.63 -8.25
C VAL A 377 19.35 26.94 -9.09
N PRO A 378 19.78 26.07 -9.97
CA PRO A 378 20.74 26.46 -10.99
C PRO A 378 20.09 27.59 -11.81
N ARG A 379 20.57 28.81 -11.63
CA ARG A 379 20.11 29.98 -12.40
C ARG A 379 20.74 29.91 -13.79
N GLY A 380 19.92 29.94 -14.84
CA GLY A 380 20.35 29.97 -16.22
C GLY A 380 19.36 29.29 -17.17
N TRP A 381 19.32 29.74 -18.41
CA TRP A 381 18.45 29.23 -19.45
C TRP A 381 18.65 27.71 -19.73
N TRP A 382 19.91 27.25 -19.63
CA TRP A 382 20.23 25.81 -19.72
C TRP A 382 19.61 24.98 -18.62
N ALA A 383 19.52 25.51 -17.40
CA ALA A 383 18.85 24.83 -16.29
C ALA A 383 17.32 24.79 -16.50
N ALA A 384 16.75 25.83 -17.09
CA ALA A 384 15.34 25.87 -17.47
C ALA A 384 15.01 24.87 -18.60
N LEU A 385 15.87 24.78 -19.63
CA LEU A 385 15.74 23.78 -20.70
C LEU A 385 15.86 22.34 -20.16
N ARG A 386 16.84 22.08 -19.30
CA ARG A 386 17.04 20.76 -18.67
C ARG A 386 15.82 20.37 -17.81
N ARG A 387 15.27 21.32 -17.05
CA ARG A 387 14.03 21.12 -16.28
C ARG A 387 12.83 20.82 -17.19
N GLY A 388 12.70 21.57 -18.27
CA GLY A 388 11.68 21.33 -19.29
C GLY A 388 11.81 19.96 -19.95
N PHE A 389 13.04 19.53 -20.25
CA PHE A 389 13.32 18.22 -20.85
C PHE A 389 13.06 17.06 -19.87
N VAL A 390 13.44 17.19 -18.60
CA VAL A 390 13.15 16.20 -17.55
C VAL A 390 11.66 16.11 -17.27
N ALA A 391 10.97 17.24 -17.18
CA ALA A 391 9.52 17.28 -17.03
C ALA A 391 8.79 16.70 -18.26
N TRP A 392 9.29 16.98 -19.47
CA TRP A 392 8.79 16.40 -20.70
C TRP A 392 9.06 14.89 -20.78
N GLY A 393 10.26 14.43 -20.43
CA GLY A 393 10.63 13.01 -20.38
C GLY A 393 9.78 12.22 -19.37
N ALA A 394 9.53 12.80 -18.20
CA ALA A 394 8.62 12.24 -17.22
C ALA A 394 7.16 12.18 -17.75
N LEU A 395 6.69 13.23 -18.42
CA LEU A 395 5.36 13.26 -19.08
C LEU A 395 5.26 12.23 -20.22
N VAL A 396 6.30 12.08 -21.04
CA VAL A 396 6.34 11.08 -22.12
C VAL A 396 6.37 9.67 -21.54
N TYR A 397 7.17 9.43 -20.50
CA TYR A 397 7.18 8.16 -19.79
C TYR A 397 5.80 7.81 -19.21
N LEU A 398 5.14 8.78 -18.58
CA LEU A 398 3.78 8.63 -18.05
C LEU A 398 2.75 8.38 -19.18
N ARG A 399 2.90 9.04 -20.33
CA ARG A 399 2.05 8.81 -21.50
C ARG A 399 2.26 7.43 -22.11
N MET A 400 3.49 6.97 -22.25
CA MET A 400 3.80 5.61 -22.75
C MET A 400 3.33 4.53 -21.78
N ALA A 401 3.32 4.81 -20.48
CA ALA A 401 2.75 3.92 -19.47
C ALA A 401 1.20 3.83 -19.50
N GLY A 402 0.54 4.47 -20.48
CA GLY A 402 -0.92 4.39 -20.70
C GLY A 402 -1.73 5.44 -19.95
N ILE A 403 -1.12 6.53 -19.51
CA ILE A 403 -1.76 7.63 -18.79
C ILE A 403 -2.13 8.73 -19.79
N THR A 404 -3.17 8.51 -20.59
CA THR A 404 -3.58 9.41 -21.68
C THR A 404 -4.75 10.32 -21.33
N ARG A 405 -4.84 10.90 -20.13
CA ARG A 405 -5.78 12.01 -19.91
C ARG A 405 -5.14 13.12 -19.10
N PRO A 406 -5.29 14.41 -19.50
CA PRO A 406 -4.86 15.56 -18.72
C PRO A 406 -5.75 15.67 -17.47
N TYR A 407 -5.12 15.73 -16.31
CA TYR A 407 -5.76 16.12 -15.05
C TYR A 407 -5.77 17.63 -14.89
#